data_6e6c084aa8d987a389a7ceeb1158e7fb
#
_entry.id   6e6c084aa8d987a389a7ceeb1158e7fb
#
_cell.length_a   1.000
_cell.length_b   1.000
_cell.length_c   1.000
_cell.angle_alpha   90.00
_cell.angle_beta   90.00
_cell.angle_gamma   90.00
#
_symmetry.space_group_name_H-M   'P 1'
#
loop_
_entity.id
_entity.type
_entity.pdbx_description
1 polymer ?
#
loop_
_entity_poly.entity_id
_entity_poly.type
_entity_poly.pdbx_seq_one_letter_code
_entity_poly.pdbx_strand_id
1 'polypeptide(L)'
;MDLARPVFYYDLGSPYAYLAAERIHRVFEAAGAPPPRWQPILLGGLFKRFGRDSWANGPGREEGMREAERRAAEYGLPPIRWPDPFPGNTLFAMRVATFATEIGRGVSLPLAAFRQAFAAGRDLSVPDNVFIAAASAELHPRALRAAAERDAIKRALREATDRAGDLGVVGVPTVVVGERVFWGDDRLEEAAQAAAELAAA
;
A
#
# COMPACT_ATOMS: atom_id res chain seq x y z
N MET A 1 -19.74 -6.43 -6.77
CA MET A 1 -18.31 -6.52 -6.34
C MET A 1 -17.96 -7.99 -6.42
N ASP A 2 -16.93 -8.35 -7.15
CA ASP A 2 -16.46 -9.75 -7.20
C ASP A 2 -15.85 -10.09 -5.84
N LEU A 3 -16.64 -10.71 -4.97
CA LEU A 3 -16.24 -11.11 -3.60
C LEU A 3 -15.20 -12.24 -3.60
N ALA A 4 -15.00 -12.89 -4.74
CA ALA A 4 -14.03 -13.98 -4.87
C ALA A 4 -12.58 -13.50 -5.01
N ARG A 5 -12.37 -12.23 -5.40
CA ARG A 5 -11.02 -11.70 -5.60
C ARG A 5 -10.52 -10.96 -4.37
N PRO A 6 -9.40 -11.38 -3.76
CA PRO A 6 -8.82 -10.69 -2.60
C PRO A 6 -8.42 -9.25 -2.95
N VAL A 7 -8.48 -8.36 -1.96
CA VAL A 7 -8.11 -6.95 -2.11
C VAL A 7 -7.02 -6.59 -1.13
N PHE A 8 -5.89 -6.11 -1.63
CA PHE A 8 -4.77 -5.60 -0.84
C PHE A 8 -4.86 -4.08 -0.72
N TYR A 9 -5.15 -3.60 0.48
CA TYR A 9 -5.23 -2.19 0.84
C TYR A 9 -3.87 -1.69 1.32
N TYR A 10 -3.40 -0.57 0.76
CA TYR A 10 -2.09 0.00 1.06
C TYR A 10 -2.08 1.53 1.05
N ASP A 11 -1.08 2.09 1.73
CA ASP A 11 -0.64 3.49 1.63
C ASP A 11 0.87 3.51 1.46
N LEU A 12 1.38 4.30 0.53
CA LEU A 12 2.80 4.39 0.18
C LEU A 12 3.68 4.96 1.32
N GLY A 13 3.07 5.55 2.35
CA GLY A 13 3.76 6.01 3.55
C GLY A 13 3.98 4.93 4.61
N SER A 14 3.47 3.70 4.40
CA SER A 14 3.58 2.61 5.37
C SER A 14 4.74 1.66 5.05
N PRO A 15 5.75 1.54 5.95
CA PRO A 15 6.82 0.55 5.78
C PRO A 15 6.30 -0.89 5.84
N TYR A 16 5.30 -1.18 6.67
CA TYR A 16 4.68 -2.51 6.71
C TYR A 16 3.93 -2.85 5.41
N ALA A 17 3.32 -1.83 4.74
CA ALA A 17 2.73 -2.04 3.43
C ALA A 17 3.80 -2.29 2.34
N TYR A 18 4.99 -1.68 2.46
CA TYR A 18 6.14 -2.03 1.63
C TYR A 18 6.56 -3.49 1.82
N LEU A 19 6.72 -3.95 3.06
CA LEU A 19 7.08 -5.34 3.36
C LEU A 19 6.07 -6.34 2.76
N ALA A 20 4.78 -6.04 2.90
CA ALA A 20 3.72 -6.83 2.29
C ALA A 20 3.77 -6.79 0.76
N ALA A 21 3.95 -5.62 0.16
CA ALA A 21 4.00 -5.41 -1.28
C ALA A 21 5.10 -6.23 -1.98
N GLU A 22 6.27 -6.36 -1.36
CA GLU A 22 7.39 -7.15 -1.89
C GLU A 22 7.14 -8.67 -1.83
N ARG A 23 6.21 -9.13 -0.99
CA ARG A 23 5.97 -10.55 -0.73
C ARG A 23 4.66 -11.07 -1.31
N ILE A 24 3.65 -10.23 -1.41
CA ILE A 24 2.25 -10.63 -1.60
C ILE A 24 2.02 -11.52 -2.83
N HIS A 25 2.67 -11.23 -3.96
CA HIS A 25 2.52 -12.04 -5.16
C HIS A 25 3.03 -13.47 -4.97
N ARG A 26 4.25 -13.60 -4.41
CA ARG A 26 4.87 -14.90 -4.14
C ARG A 26 4.08 -15.70 -3.12
N VAL A 27 3.55 -15.05 -2.07
CA VAL A 27 2.77 -15.71 -1.02
C VAL A 27 1.45 -16.26 -1.59
N PHE A 28 0.74 -15.46 -2.39
CA PHE A 28 -0.52 -15.89 -3.00
C PHE A 28 -0.31 -16.96 -4.07
N GLU A 29 0.73 -16.86 -4.89
CA GLU A 29 1.10 -17.87 -5.87
C GLU A 29 1.44 -19.21 -5.19
N ALA A 30 2.23 -19.20 -4.13
CA ALA A 30 2.59 -20.38 -3.36
C ALA A 30 1.38 -21.08 -2.71
N ALA A 31 0.34 -20.33 -2.35
CA ALA A 31 -0.91 -20.87 -1.83
C ALA A 31 -1.89 -21.34 -2.93
N GLY A 32 -1.56 -21.17 -4.21
CA GLY A 32 -2.49 -21.42 -5.31
C GLY A 32 -3.69 -20.45 -5.32
N ALA A 33 -3.58 -19.31 -4.65
CA ALA A 33 -4.64 -18.33 -4.52
C ALA A 33 -4.65 -17.32 -5.69
N PRO A 34 -5.83 -16.76 -6.05
CA PRO A 34 -5.89 -15.72 -7.05
C PRO A 34 -5.12 -14.47 -6.59
N PRO A 35 -4.41 -13.78 -7.52
CA PRO A 35 -3.64 -12.60 -7.17
C PRO A 35 -4.56 -11.48 -6.68
N PRO A 36 -4.22 -10.80 -5.55
CA PRO A 36 -5.05 -9.76 -5.00
C PRO A 36 -5.08 -8.51 -5.90
N ARG A 37 -6.22 -7.84 -5.91
CA ARG A 37 -6.34 -6.51 -6.49
C ARG A 37 -5.74 -5.50 -5.51
N TRP A 38 -4.85 -4.65 -5.99
CA TRP A 38 -4.24 -3.60 -5.19
C TRP A 38 -5.15 -2.36 -5.14
N GLN A 39 -5.42 -1.87 -3.94
CA GLN A 39 -6.31 -0.73 -3.71
C GLN A 39 -5.60 0.33 -2.85
N PRO A 40 -5.22 1.47 -3.43
CA PRO A 40 -4.69 2.59 -2.68
C PRO A 40 -5.77 3.21 -1.79
N ILE A 41 -5.42 3.55 -0.55
CA ILE A 41 -6.26 4.26 0.41
C ILE A 41 -5.42 5.22 1.24
N LEU A 42 -6.06 6.18 1.90
CA LEU A 42 -5.37 7.14 2.76
C LEU A 42 -5.33 6.64 4.21
N LEU A 43 -4.16 6.24 4.69
CA LEU A 43 -3.96 5.82 6.08
C LEU A 43 -4.35 6.92 7.07
N GLY A 44 -3.99 8.17 6.78
CA GLY A 44 -4.41 9.31 7.59
C GLY A 44 -5.95 9.51 7.63
N GLY A 45 -6.66 9.12 6.57
CA GLY A 45 -8.12 9.10 6.54
C GLY A 45 -8.70 8.08 7.50
N LEU A 46 -8.12 6.87 7.56
CA LEU A 46 -8.51 5.83 8.51
C LEU A 46 -8.19 6.25 9.95
N PHE A 47 -7.04 6.84 10.21
CA PHE A 47 -6.70 7.35 11.53
C PHE A 47 -7.71 8.37 12.02
N LYS A 48 -8.07 9.34 11.17
CA LYS A 48 -9.11 10.32 11.50
C LYS A 48 -10.46 9.67 11.78
N ARG A 49 -10.87 8.69 10.99
CA ARG A 49 -12.14 7.98 11.14
C ARG A 49 -12.24 7.22 12.46
N PHE A 50 -11.14 6.55 12.87
CA PHE A 50 -11.11 5.67 14.04
C PHE A 50 -10.51 6.34 15.29
N GLY A 51 -10.24 7.65 15.27
CA GLY A 51 -9.66 8.37 16.40
C GLY A 51 -8.28 7.83 16.81
N ARG A 52 -7.46 7.41 15.84
CA ARG A 52 -6.11 6.86 16.03
C ARG A 52 -5.05 7.82 15.52
N ASP A 53 -3.82 7.62 15.95
CA ASP A 53 -2.65 8.31 15.44
C ASP A 53 -1.59 7.30 14.97
N SER A 54 -0.64 7.79 14.19
CA SER A 54 0.48 6.98 13.73
C SER A 54 1.52 6.79 14.83
N TRP A 55 1.98 5.56 15.01
CA TRP A 55 3.15 5.29 15.87
C TRP A 55 4.37 6.13 15.49
N ALA A 56 4.49 6.50 14.21
CA ALA A 56 5.60 7.29 13.69
C ALA A 56 5.58 8.76 14.15
N ASN A 57 4.44 9.26 14.68
CA ASN A 57 4.31 10.61 15.24
C ASN A 57 4.51 10.65 16.76
N GLY A 58 4.67 9.50 17.41
CA GLY A 58 4.70 9.38 18.86
C GLY A 58 6.00 8.76 19.39
N PRO A 59 6.02 8.48 20.70
CA PRO A 59 7.20 7.91 21.38
C PRO A 59 7.58 6.50 20.87
N GLY A 60 6.67 5.77 20.22
CA GLY A 60 6.92 4.47 19.60
C GLY A 60 7.64 4.52 18.25
N ARG A 61 8.05 5.71 17.76
CA ARG A 61 8.64 5.89 16.43
C ARG A 61 9.89 5.03 16.21
N GLU A 62 10.86 5.13 17.11
CA GLU A 62 12.13 4.39 16.97
C GLU A 62 11.94 2.87 17.09
N GLU A 63 11.03 2.43 17.97
CA GLU A 63 10.70 1.02 18.12
C GLU A 63 10.03 0.47 16.85
N GLY A 64 9.05 1.19 16.30
CA GLY A 64 8.39 0.80 15.06
C GLY A 64 9.33 0.77 13.86
N MET A 65 10.31 1.69 13.80
CA MET A 65 11.35 1.67 12.77
C MET A 65 12.23 0.41 12.90
N ARG A 66 12.74 0.11 14.10
CA ARG A 66 13.53 -1.10 14.34
C ARG A 66 12.76 -2.39 14.04
N GLU A 67 11.48 -2.43 14.40
CA GLU A 67 10.62 -3.58 14.10
C GLU A 67 10.45 -3.78 12.58
N ALA A 68 10.21 -2.72 11.81
CA ALA A 68 10.12 -2.81 10.36
C ALA A 68 11.45 -3.28 9.73
N GLU A 69 12.59 -2.80 10.21
CA GLU A 69 13.92 -3.24 9.78
C GLU A 69 14.17 -4.72 10.08
N ARG A 70 13.81 -5.17 11.29
CA ARG A 70 13.90 -6.57 11.70
C ARG A 70 13.09 -7.47 10.78
N ARG A 71 11.82 -7.12 10.52
CA ARG A 71 10.94 -7.86 9.61
C ARG A 71 11.47 -7.87 8.17
N ALA A 72 12.00 -6.75 7.68
CA ALA A 72 12.62 -6.70 6.36
C ALA A 72 13.75 -7.74 6.24
N ALA A 73 14.63 -7.82 7.25
CA ALA A 73 15.73 -8.79 7.29
C ALA A 73 15.21 -10.24 7.36
N GLU A 74 14.19 -10.53 8.18
CA GLU A 74 13.56 -11.84 8.28
C GLU A 74 12.92 -12.30 6.96
N TYR A 75 12.37 -11.35 6.19
CA TYR A 75 11.79 -11.61 4.87
C TYR A 75 12.83 -11.68 3.74
N GLY A 76 14.12 -11.48 4.05
CA GLY A 76 15.19 -11.44 3.05
C GLY A 76 15.12 -10.23 2.12
N LEU A 77 14.50 -9.13 2.56
CA LEU A 77 14.40 -7.90 1.80
C LEU A 77 15.65 -7.03 2.02
N PRO A 78 15.95 -6.11 1.11
CA PRO A 78 17.00 -5.12 1.32
C PRO A 78 16.78 -4.32 2.61
N PRO A 79 17.86 -3.88 3.29
CA PRO A 79 17.74 -3.01 4.46
C PRO A 79 16.89 -1.77 4.15
N ILE A 80 15.98 -1.43 5.07
CA ILE A 80 15.15 -0.24 4.92
C ILE A 80 16.04 1.01 4.98
N ARG A 81 15.87 1.89 4.01
CA ARG A 81 16.38 3.26 4.01
C ARG A 81 15.22 4.20 4.25
N TRP A 82 15.24 4.86 5.40
CA TRP A 82 14.15 5.74 5.77
C TRP A 82 14.17 7.03 4.96
N PRO A 83 13.03 7.45 4.39
CA PRO A 83 12.93 8.78 3.80
C PRO A 83 13.06 9.86 4.87
N ASP A 84 13.53 11.03 4.47
CA ASP A 84 13.59 12.20 5.33
C ASP A 84 12.78 13.34 4.68
N PRO A 85 11.69 13.82 5.34
CA PRO A 85 11.16 13.41 6.64
C PRO A 85 10.44 12.05 6.63
N PHE A 86 10.41 11.37 7.79
CA PHE A 86 9.55 10.22 8.03
C PHE A 86 8.76 10.44 9.34
N PRO A 87 7.42 10.28 9.36
CA PRO A 87 6.56 10.04 8.20
C PRO A 87 6.46 11.27 7.29
N GLY A 88 6.40 11.03 5.98
CA GLY A 88 6.24 12.07 4.97
C GLY A 88 4.78 12.21 4.49
N ASN A 89 4.50 13.28 3.73
CA ASN A 89 3.20 13.47 3.09
C ASN A 89 3.12 12.73 1.75
N THR A 90 2.43 11.61 1.71
CA THR A 90 2.28 10.79 0.50
C THR A 90 1.05 11.11 -0.34
N LEU A 91 0.27 12.16 -0.04
CA LEU A 91 -1.01 12.43 -0.69
C LEU A 91 -0.91 12.52 -2.22
N PHE A 92 0.12 13.20 -2.76
CA PHE A 92 0.34 13.27 -4.20
C PHE A 92 0.63 11.87 -4.78
N ALA A 93 1.53 11.11 -4.15
CA ALA A 93 1.87 9.74 -4.57
C ALA A 93 0.64 8.81 -4.54
N MET A 94 -0.23 8.94 -3.52
CA MET A 94 -1.46 8.14 -3.42
C MET A 94 -2.48 8.49 -4.52
N ARG A 95 -2.59 9.76 -4.92
CA ARG A 95 -3.41 10.16 -6.08
C ARG A 95 -2.85 9.59 -7.38
N VAL A 96 -1.53 9.62 -7.55
CA VAL A 96 -0.84 9.00 -8.70
C VAL A 96 -1.07 7.49 -8.72
N ALA A 97 -0.99 6.80 -7.58
CA ALA A 97 -1.27 5.38 -7.46
C ALA A 97 -2.75 5.04 -7.81
N THR A 98 -3.69 5.92 -7.41
CA THR A 98 -5.11 5.78 -7.77
C THR A 98 -5.29 5.87 -9.27
N PHE A 99 -4.69 6.87 -9.93
CA PHE A 99 -4.72 6.97 -11.38
C PHE A 99 -4.07 5.76 -12.06
N ALA A 100 -2.92 5.30 -11.56
CA ALA A 100 -2.26 4.10 -12.09
C ALA A 100 -3.15 2.86 -12.05
N THR A 101 -3.98 2.73 -11.02
CA THR A 101 -4.98 1.65 -10.92
C THR A 101 -6.01 1.74 -12.04
N GLU A 102 -6.52 2.93 -12.38
CA GLU A 102 -7.49 3.14 -13.46
C GLU A 102 -6.94 2.74 -14.85
N ILE A 103 -5.64 2.90 -15.06
CA ILE A 103 -5.00 2.61 -16.36
C ILE A 103 -4.27 1.26 -16.40
N GLY A 104 -4.54 0.36 -15.43
CA GLY A 104 -3.96 -0.99 -15.40
C GLY A 104 -2.50 -1.05 -14.91
N ARG A 105 -1.98 0.01 -14.29
CA ARG A 105 -0.63 0.08 -13.70
C ARG A 105 -0.67 0.04 -12.16
N GLY A 106 -1.75 -0.46 -11.59
CA GLY A 106 -2.00 -0.46 -10.14
C GLY A 106 -1.12 -1.39 -9.31
N VAL A 107 -0.23 -2.17 -9.90
CA VAL A 107 0.79 -2.98 -9.22
C VAL A 107 2.18 -2.41 -9.50
N SER A 108 2.54 -2.23 -10.76
CA SER A 108 3.91 -1.84 -11.15
C SER A 108 4.34 -0.49 -10.59
N LEU A 109 3.48 0.52 -10.66
CA LEU A 109 3.80 1.84 -10.13
C LEU A 109 3.91 1.85 -8.60
N PRO A 110 2.92 1.35 -7.81
CA PRO A 110 3.04 1.34 -6.36
C PRO A 110 4.24 0.54 -5.85
N LEU A 111 4.54 -0.61 -6.44
CA LEU A 111 5.70 -1.40 -6.05
C LEU A 111 7.01 -0.63 -6.28
N ALA A 112 7.14 0.03 -7.44
CA ALA A 112 8.28 0.90 -7.70
C ALA A 112 8.34 2.09 -6.74
N ALA A 113 7.19 2.70 -6.38
CA ALA A 113 7.14 3.81 -5.44
C ALA A 113 7.54 3.38 -4.02
N PHE A 114 7.09 2.22 -3.56
CA PHE A 114 7.54 1.64 -2.28
C PHE A 114 9.06 1.45 -2.25
N ARG A 115 9.65 0.95 -3.34
CA ARG A 115 11.11 0.80 -3.46
C ARG A 115 11.84 2.14 -3.45
N GLN A 116 11.28 3.18 -4.09
CA GLN A 116 11.84 4.53 -3.95
C GLN A 116 11.78 5.02 -2.51
N ALA A 117 10.69 4.81 -1.80
CA ALA A 117 10.54 5.22 -0.41
C ALA A 117 11.48 4.45 0.52
N PHE A 118 11.39 3.11 0.55
CA PHE A 118 11.96 2.31 1.63
C PHE A 118 13.23 1.52 1.26
N ALA A 119 13.51 1.29 -0.02
CA ALA A 119 14.80 0.73 -0.44
C ALA A 119 15.80 1.81 -0.85
N ALA A 120 15.32 2.97 -1.37
CA ALA A 120 16.19 4.08 -1.79
C ALA A 120 16.18 5.29 -0.83
N GLY A 121 15.28 5.33 0.17
CA GLY A 121 15.18 6.41 1.16
C GLY A 121 14.67 7.74 0.60
N ARG A 122 13.83 7.70 -0.45
CA ARG A 122 13.36 8.90 -1.12
C ARG A 122 12.02 9.37 -0.57
N ASP A 123 11.93 10.66 -0.25
CA ASP A 123 10.68 11.31 0.18
C ASP A 123 9.69 11.39 -0.98
N LEU A 124 8.54 10.69 -0.88
CA LEU A 124 7.47 10.71 -1.87
C LEU A 124 6.58 11.96 -1.78
N SER A 125 6.81 12.86 -0.84
CA SER A 125 6.20 14.21 -0.87
C SER A 125 6.76 15.06 -2.00
N VAL A 126 7.98 14.72 -2.47
CA VAL A 126 8.63 15.35 -3.61
C VAL A 126 8.16 14.66 -4.90
N PRO A 127 7.41 15.37 -5.79
CA PRO A 127 6.84 14.76 -7.00
C PRO A 127 7.86 14.08 -7.90
N ASP A 128 9.09 14.59 -7.98
CA ASP A 128 10.13 14.04 -8.86
C ASP A 128 10.54 12.61 -8.41
N ASN A 129 10.50 12.30 -7.12
CA ASN A 129 10.73 10.95 -6.61
C ASN A 129 9.61 9.98 -7.01
N VAL A 130 8.36 10.47 -7.11
CA VAL A 130 7.22 9.69 -7.64
C VAL A 130 7.39 9.47 -9.15
N PHE A 131 7.92 10.45 -9.89
CA PHE A 131 8.16 10.30 -11.33
C PHE A 131 9.26 9.30 -11.65
N ILE A 132 10.27 9.13 -10.78
CA ILE A 132 11.26 8.05 -10.92
C ILE A 132 10.57 6.68 -10.86
N ALA A 133 9.65 6.49 -9.91
CA ALA A 133 8.86 5.27 -9.84
C ALA A 133 7.97 5.09 -11.08
N ALA A 134 7.37 6.17 -11.56
CA ALA A 134 6.49 6.16 -12.71
C ALA A 134 7.19 5.81 -14.03
N ALA A 135 8.48 6.11 -14.15
CA ALA A 135 9.27 5.74 -15.32
C ALA A 135 9.33 4.22 -15.53
N SER A 136 9.35 3.44 -14.45
CA SER A 136 9.31 1.96 -14.52
C SER A 136 7.96 1.41 -14.99
N ALA A 137 6.90 2.23 -14.93
CA ALA A 137 5.56 1.91 -15.41
C ALA A 137 5.24 2.58 -16.77
N GLU A 138 6.26 3.18 -17.43
CA GLU A 138 6.16 3.89 -18.72
C GLU A 138 5.18 5.08 -18.68
N LEU A 139 5.08 5.77 -17.55
CA LEU A 139 4.15 6.87 -17.35
C LEU A 139 4.87 8.23 -17.41
N HIS A 140 4.29 9.15 -18.21
CA HIS A 140 4.89 10.47 -18.40
C HIS A 140 4.57 11.42 -17.24
N PRO A 141 5.56 12.15 -16.65
CA PRO A 141 5.38 13.05 -15.51
C PRO A 141 4.25 14.08 -15.64
N ARG A 142 4.11 14.70 -16.83
CA ARG A 142 3.03 15.68 -17.08
C ARG A 142 1.64 15.06 -16.96
N ALA A 143 1.45 13.83 -17.47
CA ALA A 143 0.18 13.13 -17.37
C ALA A 143 -0.16 12.83 -15.91
N LEU A 144 0.83 12.44 -15.11
CA LEU A 144 0.66 12.14 -13.67
C LEU A 144 0.31 13.39 -12.86
N ARG A 145 1.00 14.52 -13.09
CA ARG A 145 0.64 15.79 -12.45
C ARG A 145 -0.80 16.18 -12.76
N ALA A 146 -1.19 16.17 -14.03
CA ALA A 146 -2.55 16.48 -14.43
C ALA A 146 -3.57 15.51 -13.85
N ALA A 147 -3.27 14.21 -13.81
CA ALA A 147 -4.15 13.20 -13.25
C ALA A 147 -4.36 13.37 -11.74
N ALA A 148 -3.29 13.61 -10.97
CA ALA A 148 -3.35 13.78 -9.52
C ALA A 148 -4.20 14.99 -9.07
N GLU A 149 -4.37 15.98 -9.95
CA GLU A 149 -5.21 17.15 -9.68
C GLU A 149 -6.67 16.98 -10.09
N ARG A 150 -7.02 15.94 -10.86
CA ARG A 150 -8.41 15.69 -11.25
C ARG A 150 -9.28 15.39 -10.05
N ASP A 151 -10.44 16.05 -9.96
CA ASP A 151 -11.40 15.83 -8.87
C ASP A 151 -11.93 14.40 -8.85
N ALA A 152 -12.04 13.74 -10.00
CA ALA A 152 -12.40 12.33 -10.08
C ALA A 152 -11.40 11.44 -9.32
N ILE A 153 -10.10 11.66 -9.48
CA ILE A 153 -9.04 10.90 -8.77
C ILE A 153 -9.07 11.19 -7.27
N LYS A 154 -9.20 12.47 -6.88
CA LYS A 154 -9.29 12.86 -5.47
C LYS A 154 -10.51 12.21 -4.80
N ARG A 155 -11.65 12.19 -5.49
CA ARG A 155 -12.87 11.56 -5.02
C ARG A 155 -12.74 10.04 -4.96
N ALA A 156 -12.22 9.40 -6.00
CA ALA A 156 -12.03 7.93 -6.04
C ALA A 156 -11.16 7.43 -4.88
N LEU A 157 -10.06 8.13 -4.57
CA LEU A 157 -9.18 7.80 -3.44
C LEU A 157 -9.89 7.95 -2.09
N ARG A 158 -10.69 9.02 -1.91
CA ARG A 158 -11.48 9.24 -0.70
C ARG A 158 -12.53 8.15 -0.52
N GLU A 159 -13.33 7.90 -1.55
CA GLU A 159 -14.37 6.86 -1.54
C GLU A 159 -13.80 5.45 -1.30
N ALA A 160 -12.60 5.16 -1.85
CA ALA A 160 -11.92 3.89 -1.59
C ALA A 160 -11.51 3.79 -0.10
N THR A 161 -11.05 4.89 0.50
CA THR A 161 -10.70 4.95 1.92
C THR A 161 -11.93 4.76 2.80
N ASP A 162 -13.04 5.43 2.48
CA ASP A 162 -14.29 5.32 3.22
C ASP A 162 -14.84 3.89 3.15
N ARG A 163 -14.90 3.30 1.95
CA ARG A 163 -15.32 1.89 1.76
C ARG A 163 -14.43 0.90 2.51
N ALA A 164 -13.11 1.12 2.53
CA ALA A 164 -12.20 0.27 3.31
C ALA A 164 -12.54 0.32 4.80
N GLY A 165 -12.81 1.53 5.33
CA GLY A 165 -13.25 1.72 6.71
C GLY A 165 -14.59 1.05 7.02
N ASP A 166 -15.55 1.07 6.07
CA ASP A 166 -16.84 0.37 6.20
C ASP A 166 -16.67 -1.16 6.28
N LEU A 167 -15.65 -1.71 5.61
CA LEU A 167 -15.29 -3.12 5.66
C LEU A 167 -14.47 -3.52 6.90
N GLY A 168 -14.21 -2.59 7.84
CA GLY A 168 -13.42 -2.86 9.04
C GLY A 168 -11.91 -2.78 8.84
N VAL A 169 -11.43 -2.20 7.72
CA VAL A 169 -10.00 -1.91 7.54
C VAL A 169 -9.61 -0.75 8.44
N VAL A 170 -8.79 -1.01 9.45
CA VAL A 170 -8.38 -0.04 10.47
C VAL A 170 -6.96 0.50 10.26
N GLY A 171 -6.23 -0.05 9.29
CA GLY A 171 -4.84 0.31 8.98
C GLY A 171 -4.33 -0.42 7.74
N VAL A 172 -3.07 -0.22 7.40
CA VAL A 172 -2.40 -0.85 6.26
C VAL A 172 -1.05 -1.46 6.67
N PRO A 173 -0.60 -2.56 6.03
CA PRO A 173 -1.29 -3.31 4.98
C PRO A 173 -2.51 -4.07 5.52
N THR A 174 -3.52 -4.23 4.69
CA THR A 174 -4.65 -5.11 4.99
C THR A 174 -5.04 -5.87 3.73
N VAL A 175 -5.28 -7.18 3.86
CA VAL A 175 -5.92 -7.97 2.80
C VAL A 175 -7.34 -8.31 3.23
N VAL A 176 -8.31 -8.11 2.34
CA VAL A 176 -9.70 -8.53 2.54
C VAL A 176 -10.01 -9.66 1.58
N VAL A 177 -10.55 -10.75 2.11
CA VAL A 177 -10.95 -11.96 1.37
C VAL A 177 -12.40 -12.30 1.75
N GLY A 178 -13.34 -12.09 0.82
CA GLY A 178 -14.77 -12.16 1.16
C GLY A 178 -15.10 -11.14 2.26
N GLU A 179 -15.55 -11.62 3.42
CA GLU A 179 -15.85 -10.80 4.60
C GLU A 179 -14.70 -10.79 5.64
N ARG A 180 -13.63 -11.57 5.40
CA ARG A 180 -12.51 -11.71 6.34
C ARG A 180 -11.47 -10.61 6.11
N VAL A 181 -11.02 -9.98 7.22
CA VAL A 181 -10.04 -8.88 7.22
C VAL A 181 -8.74 -9.36 7.86
N PHE A 182 -7.64 -9.27 7.14
CA PHE A 182 -6.29 -9.65 7.57
C PHE A 182 -5.41 -8.40 7.62
N TRP A 183 -5.27 -7.82 8.81
CA TRP A 183 -4.47 -6.61 9.01
C TRP A 183 -3.07 -6.95 9.49
N GLY A 184 -2.05 -6.55 8.75
CA GLY A 184 -0.63 -6.75 9.03
C GLY A 184 0.09 -7.44 7.88
N ASP A 185 1.39 -7.17 7.74
CA ASP A 185 2.28 -7.84 6.78
C ASP A 185 2.57 -9.29 7.18
N ASP A 186 2.40 -9.62 8.44
CA ASP A 186 2.52 -10.94 9.07
C ASP A 186 1.28 -11.83 8.89
N ARG A 187 0.19 -11.27 8.33
CA ARG A 187 -1.05 -12.02 8.07
C ARG A 187 -1.24 -12.39 6.58
N LEU A 188 -0.20 -12.20 5.75
CA LEU A 188 -0.31 -12.47 4.30
C LEU A 188 -0.55 -13.95 4.00
N GLU A 189 0.12 -14.85 4.70
CA GLU A 189 0.00 -16.30 4.51
C GLU A 189 -1.41 -16.79 4.87
N GLU A 190 -1.99 -16.26 5.96
CA GLU A 190 -3.37 -16.56 6.34
C GLU A 190 -4.37 -16.01 5.31
N ALA A 191 -4.13 -14.82 4.80
CA ALA A 191 -4.98 -14.22 3.77
C ALA A 191 -4.93 -15.01 2.46
N ALA A 192 -3.75 -15.48 2.08
CA ALA A 192 -3.56 -16.30 0.88
C ALA A 192 -4.26 -17.66 1.00
N GLN A 193 -4.14 -18.33 2.16
CA GLN A 193 -4.85 -19.56 2.43
C GLN A 193 -6.36 -19.38 2.34
N ALA A 194 -6.89 -18.33 2.99
CA ALA A 194 -8.31 -18.00 2.92
C ALA A 194 -8.79 -17.73 1.49
N ALA A 195 -7.96 -17.08 0.67
CA ALA A 195 -8.28 -16.80 -0.72
C ALA A 195 -8.28 -18.07 -1.59
N ALA A 196 -7.36 -19.01 -1.33
CA ALA A 196 -7.35 -20.31 -2.00
C ALA A 196 -8.60 -21.14 -1.65
N GLU A 197 -8.96 -21.18 -0.37
CA GLU A 197 -10.18 -21.86 0.11
C GLU A 197 -11.44 -21.29 -0.55
N LEU A 198 -11.56 -19.96 -0.61
CA LEU A 198 -12.72 -19.28 -1.21
C LEU A 198 -12.79 -19.53 -2.73
N ALA A 199 -11.65 -19.63 -3.41
CA ALA A 199 -11.62 -19.88 -4.85
C ALA A 199 -11.94 -21.34 -5.22
N ALA A 200 -11.81 -22.28 -4.27
CA ALA A 200 -12.09 -23.69 -4.43
C ALA A 200 -13.54 -24.07 -4.08
N ALA A 201 -14.31 -23.16 -3.44
CA ALA A 201 -15.69 -23.37 -2.99
C ALA A 201 -16.71 -22.99 -4.07
#